data_21a097d4a260eb57b12ea8f5ab139c99
#
_entry.id   21a097d4a260eb57b12ea8f5ab139c99
#
_cell.length_a   1.000
_cell.length_b   1.000
_cell.length_c   1.000
_cell.angle_alpha   90.00
_cell.angle_beta   90.00
_cell.angle_gamma   90.00
#
_symmetry.space_group_name_H-M   'P 1'
#
loop_
_entity.id
_entity.type
_entity.pdbx_description
1 polymer ?
#
loop_
_entity_poly.entity_id
_entity_poly.type
_entity_poly.pdbx_seq_one_letter_code
_entity_poly.pdbx_strand_id
1 'polypeptide(L)'
;MEIPITIGRATLSDLEEIVAIEESCLSSEEIVSYEFLEESIRKIADTFLVARDENQLVGYVLGESQSLHPTWIEIRSFAIHPDHRGQGLGTLLLASLKQVAVEGGYEYLRLTCPDDLLSYFEMNGFV
;
A
#
# COMPACT_ATOMS: atom_id res chain seq x y z
N MET A 1 9.57 -11.55 22.91
CA MET A 1 8.85 -12.37 21.92
C MET A 1 8.52 -11.49 20.72
N GLU A 2 8.81 -11.96 19.55
CA GLU A 2 8.48 -11.22 18.33
C GLU A 2 7.07 -11.56 17.88
N ILE A 3 6.35 -10.54 17.42
CA ILE A 3 5.03 -10.73 16.83
C ILE A 3 5.26 -10.85 15.33
N PRO A 4 4.86 -11.96 14.71
CA PRO A 4 5.09 -12.14 13.28
C PRO A 4 4.21 -11.22 12.46
N ILE A 5 4.84 -10.44 11.58
CA ILE A 5 4.15 -9.62 10.59
C ILE A 5 4.26 -10.36 9.26
N THR A 6 3.13 -10.52 8.60
CA THR A 6 3.10 -11.15 7.27
C THR A 6 2.66 -10.12 6.23
N ILE A 7 3.31 -10.16 5.08
CA ILE A 7 2.95 -9.34 3.93
C ILE A 7 2.42 -10.28 2.86
N GLY A 8 1.28 -9.96 2.32
CA GLY A 8 0.68 -10.77 1.26
C GLY A 8 -0.23 -9.94 0.37
N ARG A 9 -0.77 -10.58 -0.64
CA ARG A 9 -1.71 -9.92 -1.56
C ARG A 9 -3.04 -9.68 -0.87
N ALA A 10 -3.66 -8.53 -1.17
CA ALA A 10 -5.01 -8.25 -0.71
C ALA A 10 -6.00 -9.24 -1.31
N THR A 11 -6.98 -9.65 -0.52
CA THR A 11 -8.08 -10.49 -0.97
C THR A 11 -9.41 -9.78 -0.71
N LEU A 12 -10.49 -10.27 -1.31
CA LEU A 12 -11.80 -9.66 -1.09
C LEU A 12 -12.22 -9.70 0.37
N SER A 13 -11.76 -10.69 1.13
CA SER A 13 -12.05 -10.77 2.56
C SER A 13 -11.35 -9.68 3.37
N ASP A 14 -10.35 -9.01 2.80
CA ASP A 14 -9.62 -7.91 3.46
C ASP A 14 -10.30 -6.56 3.30
N LEU A 15 -11.27 -6.47 2.40
CA LEU A 15 -11.80 -5.19 1.93
C LEU A 15 -12.38 -4.32 3.05
N GLU A 16 -13.15 -4.90 3.95
CA GLU A 16 -13.74 -4.14 5.07
C GLU A 16 -12.69 -3.56 6.00
N GLU A 17 -11.64 -4.33 6.29
CA GLU A 17 -10.55 -3.86 7.14
C GLU A 17 -9.73 -2.77 6.43
N ILE A 18 -9.52 -2.89 5.13
CA ILE A 18 -8.83 -1.87 4.33
C ILE A 18 -9.62 -0.56 4.38
N VAL A 19 -10.93 -0.62 4.16
CA VAL A 19 -11.80 0.56 4.20
C VAL A 19 -11.76 1.21 5.59
N ALA A 20 -11.77 0.42 6.66
CA ALA A 20 -11.70 0.95 8.02
C ALA A 20 -10.40 1.70 8.27
N ILE A 21 -9.27 1.18 7.79
CA ILE A 21 -7.98 1.86 7.91
C ILE A 21 -7.97 3.14 7.08
N GLU A 22 -8.48 3.08 5.86
CA GLU A 22 -8.54 4.23 4.98
C GLU A 22 -9.32 5.37 5.62
N GLU A 23 -10.48 5.09 6.16
CA GLU A 23 -11.32 6.09 6.81
C GLU A 23 -10.69 6.68 8.06
N SER A 24 -9.88 5.90 8.79
CA SER A 24 -9.21 6.38 10.00
C SER A 24 -7.95 7.20 9.72
N CYS A 25 -7.34 7.03 8.56
CA CYS A 25 -6.00 7.56 8.27
C CYS A 25 -5.98 8.65 7.21
N LEU A 26 -6.92 8.62 6.27
CA LEU A 26 -6.88 9.48 5.09
C LEU A 26 -7.96 10.55 5.14
N SER A 27 -7.67 11.70 4.54
CA SER A 27 -8.67 12.74 4.37
C SER A 27 -9.69 12.32 3.32
N SER A 28 -10.84 12.99 3.28
CA SER A 28 -11.89 12.68 2.30
C SER A 28 -11.41 12.80 0.85
N GLU A 29 -10.39 13.62 0.60
CA GLU A 29 -9.81 13.78 -0.74
C GLU A 29 -8.89 12.62 -1.13
N GLU A 30 -8.33 11.93 -0.15
CA GLU A 30 -7.40 10.83 -0.36
C GLU A 30 -8.09 9.47 -0.43
N ILE A 31 -9.30 9.37 0.09
CA ILE A 31 -10.06 8.13 0.14
C ILE A 31 -10.48 7.71 -1.28
N VAL A 32 -10.18 6.48 -1.65
CA VAL A 32 -10.67 5.90 -2.91
C VAL A 32 -11.97 5.15 -2.65
N SER A 33 -12.79 4.98 -3.68
CA SER A 33 -14.10 4.35 -3.49
C SER A 33 -13.98 2.86 -3.17
N TYR A 34 -14.99 2.33 -2.50
CA TYR A 34 -15.10 0.91 -2.22
C TYR A 34 -15.04 0.08 -3.51
N GLU A 35 -15.76 0.54 -4.55
CA GLU A 35 -15.79 -0.13 -5.85
C GLU A 35 -14.41 -0.16 -6.50
N PHE A 36 -13.64 0.91 -6.37
CA PHE A 36 -12.28 0.96 -6.88
C PHE A 36 -11.38 -0.05 -6.17
N LEU A 37 -11.49 -0.13 -4.84
CA LEU A 37 -10.71 -1.09 -4.06
C LEU A 37 -11.07 -2.53 -4.41
N GLU A 38 -12.36 -2.82 -4.53
CA GLU A 38 -12.83 -4.15 -4.91
C GLU A 38 -12.32 -4.56 -6.29
N GLU A 39 -12.44 -3.65 -7.26
CA GLU A 39 -11.96 -3.90 -8.61
C GLU A 39 -10.44 -4.06 -8.64
N SER A 40 -9.71 -3.28 -7.86
CA SER A 40 -8.26 -3.38 -7.77
C SER A 40 -7.82 -4.74 -7.23
N ILE A 41 -8.51 -5.27 -6.23
CA ILE A 41 -8.20 -6.60 -5.71
C ILE A 41 -8.38 -7.65 -6.79
N ARG A 42 -9.41 -7.52 -7.61
CA ARG A 42 -9.69 -8.48 -8.70
C ARG A 42 -8.70 -8.38 -9.84
N LYS A 43 -8.24 -7.18 -10.19
CA LYS A 43 -7.44 -6.92 -11.40
C LYS A 43 -5.95 -6.70 -11.15
N ILE A 44 -5.57 -6.19 -9.97
CA ILE A 44 -4.20 -5.75 -9.69
C ILE A 44 -3.62 -6.53 -8.51
N ALA A 45 -3.89 -7.82 -8.48
CA ALA A 45 -3.60 -8.67 -7.32
C ALA A 45 -2.13 -8.64 -6.88
N ASP A 46 -1.18 -8.49 -7.82
CA ASP A 46 0.25 -8.59 -7.50
C ASP A 46 0.81 -7.35 -6.81
N THR A 47 0.19 -6.20 -7.01
CA THR A 47 0.69 -4.92 -6.50
C THR A 47 -0.22 -4.28 -5.46
N PHE A 48 -1.19 -5.02 -4.97
CA PHE A 48 -2.03 -4.61 -3.85
C PHE A 48 -1.66 -5.48 -2.65
N LEU A 49 -0.86 -4.94 -1.74
CA LEU A 49 -0.30 -5.70 -0.63
C LEU A 49 -0.89 -5.25 0.71
N VAL A 50 -1.05 -6.21 1.60
CA VAL A 50 -1.50 -5.95 2.97
C VAL A 50 -0.49 -6.48 3.97
N ALA A 51 -0.39 -5.82 5.11
CA ALA A 51 0.40 -6.27 6.25
C ALA A 51 -0.55 -6.73 7.34
N ARG A 52 -0.27 -7.89 7.93
CA ARG A 52 -1.06 -8.47 9.01
C ARG A 52 -0.19 -8.75 10.22
N ASP A 53 -0.75 -8.46 11.38
CA ASP A 53 -0.20 -8.88 12.67
C ASP A 53 -1.15 -9.96 13.19
N GLU A 54 -0.73 -11.21 13.07
CA GLU A 54 -1.59 -12.38 13.30
C GLU A 54 -2.81 -12.31 12.35
N ASN A 55 -4.00 -12.12 12.89
CA ASN A 55 -5.23 -12.06 12.12
C ASN A 55 -5.73 -10.64 11.85
N GLN A 56 -5.01 -9.63 12.36
CA GLN A 56 -5.41 -8.23 12.20
C GLN A 56 -4.67 -7.60 11.03
N LEU A 57 -5.41 -6.98 10.12
CA LEU A 57 -4.81 -6.19 9.06
C LEU A 57 -4.36 -4.86 9.65
N VAL A 58 -3.07 -4.53 9.50
CA VAL A 58 -2.45 -3.35 10.13
C VAL A 58 -1.98 -2.31 9.13
N GLY A 59 -1.98 -2.64 7.86
CA GLY A 59 -1.61 -1.66 6.83
C GLY A 59 -1.78 -2.23 5.43
N TYR A 60 -1.70 -1.35 4.44
CA TYR A 60 -1.80 -1.76 3.04
C TYR A 60 -1.12 -0.75 2.13
N VAL A 61 -0.76 -1.20 0.93
CA VAL A 61 -0.31 -0.34 -0.16
C VAL A 61 -0.93 -0.83 -1.46
N LEU A 62 -1.49 0.08 -2.23
CA LEU A 62 -2.08 -0.21 -3.53
C LEU A 62 -1.27 0.47 -4.62
N GLY A 63 -0.62 -0.33 -5.46
CA GLY A 63 0.05 0.14 -6.66
C GLY A 63 -0.75 -0.21 -7.89
N GLU A 64 -0.85 0.71 -8.83
CA GLU A 64 -1.60 0.53 -10.07
C GLU A 64 -0.68 0.74 -11.26
N SER A 65 -0.69 -0.19 -12.21
CA SER A 65 0.07 -0.02 -13.44
C SER A 65 -0.61 1.02 -14.34
N GLN A 66 0.20 1.79 -15.05
CA GLN A 66 -0.29 2.89 -15.89
C GLN A 66 -0.31 2.47 -17.35
N SER A 67 -1.46 2.64 -18.01
CA SER A 67 -1.60 2.25 -19.41
C SER A 67 -0.72 3.06 -20.36
N LEU A 68 -0.47 4.34 -20.03
CA LEU A 68 0.40 5.22 -20.83
C LEU A 68 1.88 5.02 -20.51
N HIS A 69 2.19 4.43 -19.36
CA HIS A 69 3.55 4.17 -18.89
C HIS A 69 3.60 2.75 -18.33
N PRO A 70 3.63 1.72 -19.19
CA PRO A 70 3.46 0.34 -18.74
C PRO A 70 4.59 -0.18 -17.84
N THR A 71 5.72 0.54 -17.76
CA THR A 71 6.81 0.20 -16.85
C THR A 71 6.71 0.91 -15.50
N TRP A 72 5.66 1.69 -15.28
CA TRP A 72 5.47 2.46 -14.06
C TRP A 72 4.34 1.87 -13.21
N ILE A 73 4.51 1.93 -11.88
CA ILE A 73 3.44 1.68 -10.93
C ILE A 73 3.21 2.97 -10.16
N GLU A 74 1.96 3.44 -10.14
CA GLU A 74 1.53 4.57 -9.33
C GLU A 74 0.98 4.06 -8.01
N ILE A 75 1.52 4.54 -6.88
CA ILE A 75 0.96 4.22 -5.57
C ILE A 75 -0.30 5.07 -5.40
N ARG A 76 -1.45 4.40 -5.36
CA ARG A 76 -2.76 5.06 -5.30
C ARG A 76 -3.27 5.23 -3.88
N SER A 77 -2.89 4.34 -2.98
CA SER A 77 -3.30 4.39 -1.60
C SER A 77 -2.29 3.66 -0.73
N PHE A 78 -2.04 4.20 0.45
CA PHE A 78 -1.05 3.65 1.37
C PHE A 78 -1.39 4.14 2.78
N ALA A 79 -1.60 3.24 3.70
CA ALA A 79 -1.92 3.62 5.08
C ALA A 79 -1.53 2.53 6.07
N ILE A 80 -1.16 2.95 7.26
CA ILE A 80 -0.85 2.09 8.39
C ILE A 80 -1.86 2.40 9.51
N HIS A 81 -2.42 1.36 10.11
CA HIS A 81 -3.33 1.51 11.23
C HIS A 81 -2.71 2.40 12.32
N PRO A 82 -3.46 3.37 12.86
CA PRO A 82 -2.90 4.33 13.83
C PRO A 82 -2.18 3.70 15.02
N ASP A 83 -2.67 2.57 15.52
CA ASP A 83 -2.09 1.89 16.68
C ASP A 83 -0.78 1.16 16.36
N HIS A 84 -0.44 1.05 15.09
CA HIS A 84 0.74 0.31 14.62
C HIS A 84 1.77 1.18 13.93
N ARG A 85 1.62 2.50 14.01
CA ARG A 85 2.58 3.44 13.45
C ARG A 85 3.87 3.46 14.27
N GLY A 86 4.97 3.85 13.62
CA GLY A 86 6.26 3.93 14.29
C GLY A 86 6.97 2.60 14.48
N GLN A 87 6.48 1.53 13.87
CA GLN A 87 7.04 0.18 13.97
C GLN A 87 7.75 -0.28 12.69
N GLY A 88 7.89 0.61 11.71
CA GLY A 88 8.55 0.27 10.44
C GLY A 88 7.68 -0.48 9.45
N LEU A 89 6.37 -0.60 9.69
CA LEU A 89 5.47 -1.34 8.80
C LEU A 89 5.33 -0.69 7.42
N GLY A 90 5.29 0.65 7.39
CA GLY A 90 5.23 1.37 6.12
C GLY A 90 6.46 1.11 5.27
N THR A 91 7.63 1.14 5.89
CA THR A 91 8.90 0.83 5.21
C THR A 91 8.88 -0.61 4.68
N LEU A 92 8.39 -1.55 5.48
CA LEU A 92 8.28 -2.96 5.08
C LEU A 92 7.35 -3.13 3.88
N LEU A 93 6.17 -2.49 3.91
CA LEU A 93 5.22 -2.55 2.79
C LEU A 93 5.81 -1.95 1.52
N LEU A 94 6.46 -0.80 1.62
CA LEU A 94 7.09 -0.16 0.46
C LEU A 94 8.22 -1.03 -0.10
N ALA A 95 9.04 -1.63 0.76
CA ALA A 95 10.11 -2.53 0.32
C ALA A 95 9.53 -3.77 -0.37
N SER A 96 8.44 -4.32 0.15
CA SER A 96 7.77 -5.47 -0.45
C SER A 96 7.19 -5.12 -1.82
N LEU A 97 6.60 -3.93 -1.96
CA LEU A 97 6.09 -3.47 -3.26
C LEU A 97 7.22 -3.28 -4.27
N LYS A 98 8.34 -2.72 -3.84
CA LYS A 98 9.52 -2.59 -4.72
C LYS A 98 10.00 -3.95 -5.22
N GLN A 99 10.03 -4.95 -4.36
CA GLN A 99 10.43 -6.30 -4.74
C GLN A 99 9.47 -6.88 -5.78
N VAL A 100 8.18 -6.75 -5.56
CA VAL A 100 7.16 -7.22 -6.50
C VAL A 100 7.29 -6.49 -7.84
N ALA A 101 7.53 -5.19 -7.81
CA ALA A 101 7.70 -4.38 -9.00
C ALA A 101 8.91 -4.85 -9.83
N VAL A 102 10.05 -5.09 -9.17
CA VAL A 102 11.25 -5.59 -9.84
C VAL A 102 10.98 -6.95 -10.48
N GLU A 103 10.35 -7.85 -9.75
CA GLU A 103 10.03 -9.19 -10.26
C GLU A 103 9.05 -9.14 -11.44
N GLY A 104 8.16 -8.16 -11.46
CA GLY A 104 7.20 -7.95 -12.53
C GLY A 104 7.74 -7.19 -13.73
N GLY A 105 9.02 -6.77 -13.71
CA GLY A 105 9.61 -6.04 -14.81
C GLY A 105 9.30 -4.55 -14.86
N TYR A 106 8.75 -4.00 -13.77
CA TYR A 106 8.50 -2.56 -13.70
C TYR A 106 9.78 -1.80 -13.37
N GLU A 107 9.91 -0.60 -13.90
CA GLU A 107 11.11 0.22 -13.74
C GLU A 107 10.95 1.34 -12.71
N TYR A 108 9.72 1.82 -12.50
CA TYR A 108 9.48 2.98 -11.64
C TYR A 108 8.29 2.75 -10.72
N LEU A 109 8.45 3.19 -9.47
CA LEU A 109 7.35 3.43 -8.54
C LEU A 109 7.19 4.93 -8.40
N ARG A 110 5.96 5.41 -8.57
CA ARG A 110 5.65 6.82 -8.49
C ARG A 110 4.57 7.04 -7.42
N LEU A 111 4.67 8.14 -6.70
CA LEU A 111 3.62 8.56 -5.78
C LEU A 111 3.53 10.07 -5.73
N THR A 112 2.36 10.54 -5.34
CA THR A 112 2.12 11.94 -5.01
C THR A 112 1.73 11.98 -3.53
N CYS A 113 2.35 12.86 -2.76
CA CYS A 113 2.09 12.95 -1.33
C CYS A 113 2.07 14.43 -0.89
N PRO A 114 1.45 14.72 0.27
CA PRO A 114 1.58 16.05 0.88
C PRO A 114 3.03 16.35 1.25
N ASP A 115 3.39 17.64 1.28
CA ASP A 115 4.75 18.06 1.55
C ASP A 115 5.30 17.58 2.89
N ASP A 116 4.45 17.44 3.88
CA ASP A 116 4.86 16.96 5.21
C ASP A 116 5.29 15.49 5.23
N LEU A 117 5.00 14.73 4.18
CA LEU A 117 5.40 13.34 4.05
C LEU A 117 6.61 13.13 3.12
N LEU A 118 7.10 14.18 2.48
CA LEU A 118 8.23 14.07 1.54
C LEU A 118 9.45 13.42 2.19
N SER A 119 9.85 13.88 3.38
CA SER A 119 11.02 13.33 4.06
C SER A 119 10.89 11.84 4.33
N TYR A 120 9.69 11.40 4.73
CA TYR A 120 9.44 9.99 4.96
C TYR A 120 9.69 9.16 3.69
N PHE A 121 9.14 9.59 2.56
CA PHE A 121 9.30 8.85 1.32
C PHE A 121 10.72 8.94 0.78
N GLU A 122 11.39 10.07 0.93
CA GLU A 122 12.80 10.19 0.54
C GLU A 122 13.68 9.21 1.33
N MET A 123 13.42 9.06 2.64
CA MET A 123 14.13 8.09 3.47
C MET A 123 13.86 6.65 3.03
N ASN A 124 12.77 6.40 2.34
CA ASN A 124 12.42 5.09 1.80
C ASN A 124 12.84 4.91 0.33
N GLY A 125 13.71 5.77 -0.16
CA GLY A 125 14.33 5.61 -1.47
C GLY A 125 13.66 6.34 -2.62
N PHE A 126 12.63 7.13 -2.36
CA PHE A 126 11.99 7.97 -3.40
C PHE A 126 12.79 9.25 -3.61
N VAL A 127 12.82 9.70 -4.83
CA VAL A 127 13.54 10.93 -5.21
C VAL A 127 12.64 11.89 -5.98
#